data_d8acd9d7299bfcd36d0ccfff7bafea91
#
_entry.id   d8acd9d7299bfcd36d0ccfff7bafea91
#
_cell.length_a   1.000
_cell.length_b   1.000
_cell.length_c   1.000
_cell.angle_alpha   90.00
_cell.angle_beta   90.00
_cell.angle_gamma   90.00
#
_symmetry.space_group_name_H-M   'P 1'
#
loop_
_entity.id
_entity.type
_entity.pdbx_description
1 polymer ?
#
loop_
_entity_poly.entity_id
_entity_poly.type
_entity_poly.pdbx_seq_one_letter_code
_entity_poly.pdbx_strand_id
1 'polypeptide(L)'
;FEGRYSGTDNKSGVSIPDFSKLSAAFDFPYFSIRKWDDFDDVIPKIQNINEAIICDVFMDPEQYFYPKLSLALQKDGTIISPPLEDLSPLLDRKKLGMEMIIGLHKKSKGLDKEK
;
A
#
# COMPACT_ATOMS: atom_id res chain seq x y z
N PHE A 1 14.37 10.05 -6.81
CA PHE A 1 14.22 10.94 -8.02
C PHE A 1 14.23 12.43 -7.64
N GLU A 2 14.62 12.80 -6.42
CA GLU A 2 14.85 14.19 -5.98
C GLU A 2 13.67 15.14 -6.29
N GLY A 3 12.44 14.67 -6.10
CA GLY A 3 11.24 15.45 -6.37
C GLY A 3 10.86 15.59 -7.85
N ARG A 4 11.51 14.84 -8.72
CA ARG A 4 11.13 14.78 -10.14
C ARG A 4 10.06 13.72 -10.35
N TYR A 5 8.87 14.17 -10.67
CA TYR A 5 7.73 13.33 -11.01
C TYR A 5 7.57 13.23 -12.53
N SER A 6 7.33 12.04 -13.05
CA SER A 6 7.07 11.82 -14.47
C SER A 6 5.92 10.84 -14.61
N GLY A 7 4.86 11.24 -15.31
CA GLY A 7 3.68 10.42 -15.54
C GLY A 7 2.89 10.11 -14.26
N THR A 8 2.85 11.03 -13.28
CA THR A 8 2.23 10.81 -11.97
C THR A 8 1.18 11.87 -11.59
N ASP A 9 1.18 13.00 -12.26
CA ASP A 9 0.26 14.11 -12.03
C ASP A 9 -0.13 14.83 -13.31
N ASN A 10 -1.05 15.81 -13.22
CA ASN A 10 -1.50 16.58 -14.38
C ASN A 10 -0.38 17.37 -15.07
N LYS A 11 0.64 17.79 -14.36
CA LYS A 11 1.77 18.53 -14.92
C LYS A 11 2.69 17.62 -15.73
N SER A 12 2.78 16.36 -15.31
CA SER A 12 3.57 15.33 -15.98
C SER A 12 2.78 14.49 -17.00
N GLY A 13 1.53 14.90 -17.32
CA GLY A 13 0.74 14.33 -18.41
C GLY A 13 -0.23 13.22 -18.03
N VAL A 14 -0.48 13.00 -16.74
CA VAL A 14 -1.49 12.03 -16.25
C VAL A 14 -2.63 12.77 -15.60
N SER A 15 -3.83 12.64 -16.14
CA SER A 15 -5.07 13.13 -15.51
C SER A 15 -5.86 11.97 -14.93
N ILE A 16 -6.27 12.12 -13.67
CA ILE A 16 -7.18 11.18 -13.02
C ILE A 16 -8.60 11.68 -13.25
N PRO A 17 -9.54 10.85 -13.70
CA PRO A 17 -10.93 11.25 -13.90
C PRO A 17 -11.60 11.61 -12.58
N ASP A 18 -12.62 12.44 -12.65
CA ASP A 18 -13.52 12.69 -11.52
C ASP A 18 -14.39 11.45 -11.31
N PHE A 19 -14.09 10.67 -10.27
CA PHE A 19 -14.79 9.42 -9.98
C PHE A 19 -16.25 9.63 -9.60
N SER A 20 -16.64 10.79 -9.09
CA SER A 20 -18.04 11.09 -8.81
C SER A 20 -18.86 11.22 -10.11
N LYS A 21 -18.27 11.84 -11.14
CA LYS A 21 -18.91 11.92 -12.47
C LYS A 21 -18.93 10.58 -13.17
N LEU A 22 -17.85 9.80 -13.02
CA LEU A 22 -17.81 8.45 -13.57
C LEU A 22 -18.87 7.57 -12.92
N SER A 23 -19.03 7.64 -11.62
CA SER A 23 -20.06 6.95 -10.87
C SER A 23 -21.47 7.32 -11.38
N ALA A 24 -21.74 8.62 -11.52
CA ALA A 24 -23.02 9.10 -12.03
C ALA A 24 -23.30 8.65 -13.48
N ALA A 25 -22.26 8.53 -14.31
CA ALA A 25 -22.42 8.07 -15.70
C ALA A 25 -22.83 6.59 -15.82
N PHE A 26 -22.57 5.79 -14.77
CA PHE A 26 -22.94 4.37 -14.71
C PHE A 26 -24.05 4.08 -13.69
N ASP A 27 -24.65 5.12 -13.11
CA ASP A 27 -25.68 5.01 -12.05
C ASP A 27 -25.18 4.19 -10.84
N PHE A 28 -23.89 4.21 -10.54
CA PHE A 28 -23.32 3.57 -9.36
C PHE A 28 -23.40 4.47 -8.13
N PRO A 29 -23.71 3.95 -6.94
CA PRO A 29 -23.53 4.68 -5.69
C PRO A 29 -22.06 5.13 -5.51
N TYR A 30 -21.88 6.40 -5.12
CA TYR A 30 -20.56 7.00 -4.90
C TYR A 30 -20.33 7.31 -3.44
N PHE A 31 -19.16 6.92 -2.95
CA PHE A 31 -18.67 7.24 -1.61
C PHE A 31 -17.29 7.85 -1.70
N SER A 32 -16.94 8.68 -0.71
CA SER A 32 -15.58 9.19 -0.57
C SER A 32 -15.10 9.11 0.86
N ILE A 33 -13.82 8.75 1.04
CA ILE A 33 -13.11 8.72 2.31
C ILE A 33 -11.95 9.68 2.21
N ARG A 34 -11.97 10.76 2.99
CA ARG A 34 -10.95 11.83 2.97
C ARG A 34 -10.14 11.90 4.25
N LYS A 35 -10.66 11.35 5.35
CA LYS A 35 -10.04 11.30 6.66
C LYS A 35 -10.48 10.03 7.40
N TRP A 36 -9.80 9.69 8.46
CA TRP A 36 -10.09 8.49 9.24
C TRP A 36 -11.52 8.44 9.78
N ASP A 37 -12.05 9.58 10.23
CA ASP A 37 -13.43 9.64 10.77
C ASP A 37 -14.49 9.22 9.73
N ASP A 38 -14.23 9.42 8.44
CA ASP A 38 -15.14 9.03 7.36
C ASP A 38 -15.27 7.50 7.26
N PHE A 39 -14.28 6.75 7.76
CA PHE A 39 -14.26 5.29 7.70
C PHE A 39 -15.44 4.67 8.43
N ASP A 40 -15.67 5.12 9.68
CA ASP A 40 -16.71 4.58 10.54
C ASP A 40 -18.12 4.85 9.97
N ASP A 41 -18.28 5.93 9.22
CA ASP A 41 -19.55 6.30 8.59
C ASP A 41 -19.77 5.62 7.23
N VAL A 42 -18.70 5.45 6.44
CA VAL A 42 -18.79 4.99 5.04
C VAL A 42 -18.76 3.47 4.93
N ILE A 43 -17.88 2.80 5.67
CA ILE A 43 -17.71 1.34 5.55
C ILE A 43 -18.99 0.55 5.86
N PRO A 44 -19.75 0.86 6.95
CA PRO A 44 -21.01 0.16 7.20
C PRO A 44 -22.06 0.35 6.09
N LYS A 45 -22.06 1.52 5.43
CA LYS A 45 -22.98 1.79 4.30
C LYS A 45 -22.61 0.92 3.10
N ILE A 46 -21.32 0.87 2.76
CA ILE A 46 -20.81 0.06 1.64
C ILE A 46 -21.11 -1.42 1.84
N GLN A 47 -20.89 -1.94 3.04
CA GLN A 47 -21.09 -3.35 3.38
C GLN A 47 -22.54 -3.82 3.22
N ASN A 48 -23.51 -2.90 3.26
CA ASN A 48 -24.94 -3.19 3.11
C ASN A 48 -25.43 -3.06 1.65
N ILE A 49 -24.57 -2.72 0.70
CA ILE A 49 -24.91 -2.58 -0.72
C ILE A 49 -24.53 -3.86 -1.45
N ASN A 50 -25.51 -4.44 -2.20
CA ASN A 50 -25.32 -5.65 -3.00
C ASN A 50 -25.13 -5.38 -4.50
N GLU A 51 -24.75 -4.16 -4.85
CA GLU A 51 -24.50 -3.74 -6.23
C GLU A 51 -23.08 -3.14 -6.37
N ALA A 52 -22.66 -2.89 -7.60
CA ALA A 52 -21.39 -2.24 -7.86
C ALA A 52 -21.39 -0.81 -7.31
N ILE A 53 -20.32 -0.40 -6.67
CA ILE A 53 -20.13 0.94 -6.11
C ILE A 53 -18.79 1.51 -6.54
N ILE A 54 -18.63 2.82 -6.44
CA ILE A 54 -17.32 3.49 -6.47
C ILE A 54 -17.07 4.13 -5.12
N CYS A 55 -15.97 3.72 -4.46
CA CYS A 55 -15.47 4.36 -3.25
C CYS A 55 -14.11 5.01 -3.54
N ASP A 56 -14.06 6.33 -3.49
CA ASP A 56 -12.88 7.14 -3.76
C ASP A 56 -12.15 7.43 -2.43
N VAL A 57 -10.96 6.86 -2.27
CA VAL A 57 -10.16 7.01 -1.05
C VAL A 57 -9.02 7.99 -1.31
N PHE A 58 -9.09 9.16 -0.68
CA PHE A 58 -8.08 10.20 -0.80
C PHE A 58 -6.91 9.90 0.12
N MET A 59 -5.75 9.65 -0.47
CA MET A 59 -4.51 9.40 0.24
C MET A 59 -3.59 10.63 0.18
N ASP A 60 -2.73 10.77 1.18
CA ASP A 60 -1.67 11.76 1.14
C ASP A 60 -0.72 11.45 -0.03
N PRO A 61 -0.46 12.40 -0.94
CA PRO A 61 0.47 12.21 -2.06
C PRO A 61 1.88 11.82 -1.63
N GLU A 62 2.30 12.19 -0.42
CA GLU A 62 3.61 11.85 0.15
C GLU A 62 3.60 10.53 0.92
N GLN A 63 2.46 9.83 0.97
CA GLN A 63 2.36 8.56 1.67
C GLN A 63 3.18 7.48 0.96
N TYR A 64 4.09 6.87 1.70
CA TYR A 64 4.82 5.71 1.23
C TYR A 64 3.98 4.44 1.27
N PHE A 65 4.15 3.59 0.26
CA PHE A 65 3.55 2.25 0.27
C PHE A 65 4.43 1.29 1.09
N TYR A 66 4.10 1.12 2.35
CA TYR A 66 4.73 0.14 3.22
C TYR A 66 3.69 -0.87 3.73
N PRO A 67 4.10 -2.12 4.01
CA PRO A 67 5.43 -2.70 3.73
C PRO A 67 5.64 -3.00 2.24
N LYS A 68 6.88 -2.95 1.77
CA LYS A 68 7.24 -3.21 0.37
C LYS A 68 8.49 -4.08 0.22
N LEU A 69 8.63 -4.76 -0.92
CA LEU A 69 9.89 -5.40 -1.27
C LEU A 69 10.97 -4.33 -1.47
N SER A 70 12.05 -4.46 -0.74
CA SER A 70 13.27 -3.64 -0.89
C SER A 70 14.48 -4.55 -0.91
N LEU A 71 15.50 -4.16 -1.65
CA LEU A 71 16.78 -4.85 -1.61
C LEU A 71 17.43 -4.62 -0.24
N ALA A 72 17.91 -5.68 0.39
CA ALA A 72 18.59 -5.62 1.67
C ALA A 72 20.10 -5.79 1.48
N LEU A 73 20.87 -4.79 1.96
CA LEU A 73 22.32 -4.85 1.99
C LEU A 73 22.77 -5.66 3.21
N GLN A 74 23.52 -6.73 2.98
CA GLN A 74 24.07 -7.56 4.04
C GLN A 74 25.39 -6.98 4.59
N LYS A 75 25.80 -7.46 5.77
CA LYS A 75 27.05 -7.02 6.40
C LYS A 75 28.31 -7.30 5.59
N ASP A 76 28.28 -8.32 4.76
CA ASP A 76 29.36 -8.70 3.84
C ASP A 76 29.36 -7.89 2.53
N GLY A 77 28.46 -6.90 2.38
CA GLY A 77 28.32 -6.07 1.19
C GLY A 77 27.46 -6.70 0.08
N THR A 78 26.94 -7.91 0.26
CA THR A 78 26.05 -8.50 -0.72
C THR A 78 24.66 -7.89 -0.67
N ILE A 79 24.00 -7.80 -1.82
CA ILE A 79 22.63 -7.32 -1.93
C ILE A 79 21.73 -8.51 -2.20
N ILE A 80 20.71 -8.70 -1.39
CA ILE A 80 19.74 -9.76 -1.58
C ILE A 80 18.32 -9.20 -1.70
N SER A 81 17.48 -9.91 -2.45
CA SER A 81 16.03 -9.68 -2.45
C SER A 81 15.41 -10.58 -1.39
N PRO A 82 14.79 -10.00 -0.36
CA PRO A 82 14.02 -10.77 0.62
C PRO A 82 12.87 -11.52 -0.04
N PRO A 83 12.38 -12.60 0.57
CA PRO A 83 11.14 -13.24 0.14
C PRO A 83 9.93 -12.37 0.49
N LEU A 84 8.76 -12.65 -0.11
CA LEU A 84 7.52 -11.87 0.07
C LEU A 84 7.03 -11.81 1.52
N GLU A 85 7.42 -12.77 2.35
CA GLU A 85 7.09 -12.77 3.79
C GLU A 85 7.87 -11.71 4.58
N ASP A 86 8.89 -11.10 3.99
CA ASP A 86 9.87 -10.26 4.69
C ASP A 86 10.03 -8.90 4.00
N LEU A 87 8.99 -8.12 4.11
CA LEU A 87 8.89 -6.79 3.47
C LEU A 87 9.59 -5.71 4.32
N SER A 88 10.09 -4.69 3.67
CA SER A 88 10.67 -3.51 4.32
C SER A 88 9.57 -2.56 4.83
N PRO A 89 9.71 -1.97 6.05
CA PRO A 89 10.83 -2.13 6.98
C PRO A 89 10.84 -3.51 7.63
N LEU A 90 12.03 -4.12 7.68
CA LEU A 90 12.17 -5.48 8.19
C LEU A 90 11.76 -5.60 9.66
N LEU A 91 10.93 -6.58 9.98
CA LEU A 91 10.61 -6.92 11.35
C LEU A 91 11.81 -7.52 12.08
N ASP A 92 11.79 -7.44 13.41
CA ASP A 92 12.68 -8.25 14.22
C ASP A 92 12.53 -9.73 13.90
N ARG A 93 13.65 -10.45 13.79
CA ARG A 93 13.64 -11.88 13.35
C ARG A 93 12.80 -12.79 14.25
N LYS A 94 12.84 -12.54 15.57
CA LYS A 94 12.01 -13.27 16.53
C LYS A 94 10.54 -12.95 16.33
N LYS A 95 10.22 -11.66 16.16
CA LYS A 95 8.84 -11.22 15.91
C LYS A 95 8.32 -11.80 14.61
N LEU A 96 9.08 -11.70 13.51
CA LEU A 96 8.68 -12.30 12.23
C LEU A 96 8.40 -13.80 12.38
N GLY A 97 9.28 -14.53 13.08
CA GLY A 97 9.10 -15.97 13.31
C GLY A 97 7.85 -16.32 14.13
N MET A 98 7.41 -15.44 15.03
CA MET A 98 6.17 -15.62 15.80
C MET A 98 4.89 -15.32 14.99
N GLU A 99 4.97 -14.40 14.04
CA GLU A 99 3.83 -14.04 13.19
C GLU A 99 3.61 -15.04 12.04
N MET A 100 4.63 -15.84 11.70
CA MET A 100 4.54 -16.81 10.61
C MET A 100 3.81 -18.09 11.02
N ILE A 101 2.82 -18.48 10.24
CA ILE A 101 2.10 -19.76 10.41
C ILE A 101 2.97 -20.94 9.95
N ILE A 102 3.84 -20.71 8.96
CA ILE A 102 4.80 -21.68 8.43
C ILE A 102 6.23 -21.26 8.78
N GLY A 103 7.18 -22.17 8.68
CA GLY A 103 8.57 -21.85 8.96
C GLY A 103 9.14 -20.79 8.02
N LEU A 104 9.99 -19.90 8.56
CA LEU A 104 10.66 -18.86 7.79
C LEU A 104 11.49 -19.41 6.64
N HIS A 105 11.42 -18.76 5.49
CA HIS A 105 12.32 -19.03 4.38
C HIS A 105 13.79 -18.82 4.79
N LYS A 106 14.70 -19.64 4.24
CA LYS A 106 16.13 -19.57 4.60
C LYS A 106 16.77 -18.20 4.40
N LYS A 107 16.31 -17.43 3.39
CA LYS A 107 16.79 -16.07 3.14
C LYS A 107 16.35 -15.07 4.21
N SER A 108 15.18 -15.24 4.81
CA SER A 108 14.69 -14.38 5.91
C SER A 108 15.43 -14.60 7.22
N LYS A 109 15.96 -15.80 7.44
CA LYS A 109 16.68 -16.14 8.69
C LYS A 109 17.98 -15.36 8.89
N GLY A 110 18.63 -14.95 7.80
CA GLY A 110 19.92 -14.27 7.80
C GLY A 110 19.82 -12.74 7.68
N LEU A 111 18.62 -12.18 7.53
CA LEU A 111 18.47 -10.73 7.37
C LEU A 111 18.58 -10.00 8.70
N ASP A 112 19.38 -8.95 8.73
CA ASP A 112 19.45 -8.02 9.84
C ASP A 112 18.45 -6.88 9.64
N LYS A 113 17.97 -6.27 10.75
CA LYS A 113 17.17 -5.05 10.67
C LYS A 113 17.93 -3.96 9.93
N GLU A 114 17.23 -3.25 9.05
CA GLU A 114 17.68 -1.98 8.52
C GLU A 114 17.93 -1.02 9.71
N LYS A 115 19.09 -0.33 9.69
CA LYS A 115 19.43 0.68 10.69
C LYS A 115 18.72 1.98 10.39
#